data_e48386b7f203de5e5c53d69fc8ce63f2
#
_entry.id   e48386b7f203de5e5c53d69fc8ce63f2
#
_cell.length_a   1.000
_cell.length_b   1.000
_cell.length_c   1.000
_cell.angle_alpha   90.00
_cell.angle_beta   90.00
_cell.angle_gamma   90.00
#
_symmetry.space_group_name_H-M   'P 1'
#
loop_
_entity.id
_entity.type
_entity.pdbx_description
1 polymer ?
#
loop_
_entity_poly.entity_id
_entity_poly.type
_entity_poly.pdbx_seq_one_letter_code
_entity_poly.pdbx_strand_id
1 'polypeptide(L)'
;MFDTEQLKAIDSSYFNILTVDEYDVTIQSRNTGHYWYLHCTGVPGDAACIIFHKHKYCHPYHQHGRGNSLRQAIRSIQSHDRWQMNGRKK
;
A
#
# COMPACT_ATOMS: atom_id res chain seq x y z
N MET A 1 -4.47 -12.94 -8.59
CA MET A 1 -4.83 -11.81 -9.48
C MET A 1 -5.83 -10.91 -8.78
N PHE A 2 -5.71 -9.62 -8.98
CA PHE A 2 -6.63 -8.65 -8.38
C PHE A 2 -7.89 -8.56 -9.23
N ASP A 3 -9.06 -8.55 -8.58
CA ASP A 3 -10.31 -8.33 -9.31
C ASP A 3 -10.69 -6.84 -9.20
N THR A 4 -11.78 -6.48 -9.89
CA THR A 4 -12.22 -5.09 -9.94
C THR A 4 -12.57 -4.57 -8.54
N GLU A 5 -13.20 -5.40 -7.72
CA GLU A 5 -13.57 -4.98 -6.36
C GLU A 5 -12.36 -4.71 -5.50
N GLN A 6 -11.33 -5.54 -5.63
CA GLN A 6 -10.10 -5.32 -4.87
C GLN A 6 -9.43 -4.03 -5.29
N LEU A 7 -9.35 -3.77 -6.60
CA LEU A 7 -8.70 -2.57 -7.10
C LEU A 7 -9.46 -1.30 -6.73
N LYS A 8 -10.76 -1.38 -6.50
CA LYS A 8 -11.53 -0.23 -6.04
C LYS A 8 -11.11 0.24 -4.65
N ALA A 9 -10.46 -0.60 -3.87
CA ALA A 9 -9.94 -0.19 -2.57
C ALA A 9 -8.83 0.85 -2.72
N ILE A 10 -8.20 0.91 -3.89
CA ILE A 10 -7.15 1.88 -4.18
C ILE A 10 -7.81 3.12 -4.76
N ASP A 11 -8.03 4.11 -3.89
CA ASP A 11 -8.68 5.36 -4.29
C ASP A 11 -7.71 6.19 -5.13
N SER A 12 -8.04 6.39 -6.39
CA SER A 12 -7.17 7.10 -7.32
C SER A 12 -7.05 8.59 -6.99
N SER A 13 -7.95 9.12 -6.17
CA SER A 13 -7.80 10.50 -5.72
C SER A 13 -6.81 10.61 -4.56
N TYR A 14 -6.52 9.49 -3.90
CA TYR A 14 -5.57 9.45 -2.80
C TYR A 14 -4.21 8.91 -3.25
N PHE A 15 -4.21 7.95 -4.16
CA PHE A 15 -3.00 7.28 -4.62
C PHE A 15 -2.77 7.46 -6.11
N ASN A 16 -1.50 7.58 -6.49
CA ASN A 16 -1.08 7.35 -7.86
C ASN A 16 -0.84 5.85 -8.02
N ILE A 17 -1.50 5.23 -8.98
CA ILE A 17 -1.27 3.82 -9.25
C ILE A 17 -0.17 3.73 -10.30
N LEU A 18 1.00 3.22 -9.91
CA LEU A 18 2.17 3.18 -10.78
C LEU A 18 2.21 1.91 -11.62
N THR A 19 2.01 0.75 -10.97
CA THR A 19 1.95 -0.52 -11.69
C THR A 19 0.96 -1.44 -11.02
N VAL A 20 0.33 -2.30 -11.83
CA VAL A 20 -0.54 -3.37 -11.34
C VAL A 20 -0.22 -4.61 -12.14
N ASP A 21 0.19 -5.66 -11.45
CA ASP A 21 0.44 -6.96 -12.03
C ASP A 21 -0.47 -7.98 -11.37
N GLU A 22 -0.26 -9.24 -11.69
CA GLU A 22 -1.14 -10.31 -11.23
C GLU A 22 -1.26 -10.36 -9.70
N TYR A 23 -0.15 -10.20 -9.01
CA TYR A 23 -0.11 -10.24 -7.55
C TYR A 23 0.57 -9.03 -6.93
N ASP A 24 0.96 -8.06 -7.74
CA ASP A 24 1.78 -6.94 -7.29
C ASP A 24 1.16 -5.61 -7.67
N VAL A 25 1.16 -4.67 -6.73
CA VAL A 25 0.69 -3.31 -6.96
C VAL A 25 1.72 -2.35 -6.41
N THR A 26 2.10 -1.36 -7.21
CA THR A 26 2.96 -0.26 -6.75
C THR A 26 2.17 1.02 -6.82
N ILE A 27 2.06 1.71 -5.69
CA ILE A 27 1.30 2.95 -5.58
C ILE A 27 2.13 3.99 -4.84
N GLN A 28 1.71 5.24 -4.99
CA GLN A 28 2.34 6.37 -4.31
C GLN A 28 1.24 7.18 -3.63
N SER A 29 1.40 7.47 -2.34
CA SER A 29 0.47 8.32 -1.61
C SER A 29 0.65 9.75 -2.09
N ARG A 30 -0.45 10.41 -2.52
CA ARG A 30 -0.36 11.76 -3.05
C ARG A 30 -0.03 12.78 -1.96
N ASN A 31 -0.48 12.54 -0.73
CA ASN A 31 -0.27 13.50 0.35
C ASN A 31 1.14 13.45 0.95
N THR A 32 1.73 12.26 1.07
CA THR A 32 3.06 12.12 1.66
C THR A 32 4.16 11.97 0.63
N GLY A 33 3.82 11.53 -0.58
CA GLY A 33 4.79 11.22 -1.61
C GLY A 33 5.49 9.89 -1.41
N HIS A 34 5.12 9.14 -0.39
CA HIS A 34 5.76 7.87 -0.10
C HIS A 34 5.34 6.79 -1.08
N TYR A 35 6.22 5.83 -1.32
CA TYR A 35 5.99 4.73 -2.24
C TYR A 35 5.65 3.47 -1.47
N TRP A 36 4.69 2.70 -2.01
CA TRP A 36 4.21 1.47 -1.40
C TRP A 36 4.17 0.38 -2.46
N TYR A 37 4.73 -0.77 -2.12
CA TYR A 37 4.68 -1.94 -2.97
C TYR A 37 3.96 -3.03 -2.21
N LEU A 38 2.92 -3.59 -2.82
CA LEU A 38 2.08 -4.60 -2.20
C LEU A 38 2.19 -5.89 -2.99
N HIS A 39 2.58 -6.95 -2.32
CA HIS A 39 2.61 -8.28 -2.90
C HIS A 39 1.51 -9.10 -2.25
N CYS A 40 0.51 -9.52 -3.03
CA CYS A 40 -0.65 -10.25 -2.54
C CYS A 40 -0.66 -11.64 -3.14
N THR A 41 -0.51 -12.65 -2.29
CA THR A 41 -0.32 -14.03 -2.76
C THR A 41 -1.58 -14.66 -3.32
N GLY A 42 -2.75 -14.12 -3.00
CA GLY A 42 -4.01 -14.75 -3.39
C GLY A 42 -4.40 -15.91 -2.49
N VAL A 43 -3.58 -16.24 -1.51
CA VAL A 43 -3.90 -17.28 -0.52
C VAL A 43 -4.45 -16.60 0.72
N PRO A 44 -5.67 -16.94 1.16
CA PRO A 44 -6.25 -16.31 2.34
C PRO A 44 -5.40 -16.55 3.58
N GLY A 45 -5.35 -15.55 4.45
CA GLY A 45 -4.62 -15.67 5.70
C GLY A 45 -3.95 -14.38 6.10
N ASP A 46 -3.24 -14.42 7.22
CA ASP A 46 -2.68 -13.24 7.85
C ASP A 46 -1.59 -12.54 7.03
N ALA A 47 -1.02 -13.23 6.07
CA ALA A 47 0.04 -12.67 5.27
C ALA A 47 -0.34 -12.66 3.78
N ALA A 48 -1.65 -12.58 3.50
CA ALA A 48 -2.12 -12.57 2.11
C ALA A 48 -1.53 -11.39 1.34
N CYS A 49 -1.34 -10.24 1.99
CA CYS A 49 -0.69 -9.09 1.39
C CYS A 49 0.47 -8.63 2.25
N ILE A 50 1.63 -8.49 1.66
CA ILE A 50 2.82 -7.97 2.34
C ILE A 50 3.05 -6.56 1.84
N ILE A 51 3.29 -5.64 2.76
CA ILE A 51 3.41 -4.21 2.48
C ILE A 51 4.86 -3.80 2.59
N PHE A 52 5.41 -3.23 1.51
CA PHE A 52 6.75 -2.66 1.49
C PHE A 52 6.64 -1.16 1.30
N HIS A 53 7.58 -0.43 1.86
CA HIS A 53 7.49 1.02 1.97
C HIS A 53 8.84 1.67 1.72
N LYS A 54 8.84 2.85 1.09
CA LYS A 54 10.01 3.70 0.99
C LYS A 54 9.55 5.15 0.89
N HIS A 55 10.38 6.06 1.39
CA HIS A 55 10.03 7.48 1.42
C HIS A 55 10.34 8.17 0.09
N LYS A 56 11.42 7.79 -0.56
CA LYS A 56 11.85 8.43 -1.79
C LYS A 56 12.10 7.39 -2.88
N TYR A 57 11.95 7.83 -4.11
CA TYR A 57 12.13 6.93 -5.25
C TYR A 57 13.47 6.18 -5.22
N CYS A 58 14.54 6.86 -4.83
CA CYS A 58 15.88 6.27 -4.85
C CYS A 58 16.18 5.38 -3.65
N HIS A 59 15.30 5.32 -2.66
CA HIS A 59 15.50 4.48 -1.49
C HIS A 59 15.11 3.04 -1.79
N PRO A 60 15.75 2.06 -1.15
CA PRO A 60 15.28 0.69 -1.26
C PRO A 60 14.00 0.49 -0.46
N TYR A 61 13.16 -0.42 -0.90
CA TYR A 61 11.97 -0.81 -0.14
C TYR A 61 12.37 -1.59 1.11
N HIS A 62 11.59 -1.45 2.16
CA HIS A 62 11.71 -2.28 3.35
C HIS A 62 10.31 -2.75 3.75
N GLN A 63 10.23 -3.88 4.42
CA GLN A 63 8.94 -4.41 4.83
C GLN A 63 8.34 -3.53 5.91
N HIS A 64 7.08 -3.12 5.69
CA HIS A 64 6.36 -2.27 6.62
C HIS A 64 5.36 -3.08 7.46
N GLY A 65 4.67 -4.03 6.81
CA GLY A 65 3.65 -4.81 7.51
C GLY A 65 2.96 -5.77 6.58
N ARG A 66 1.83 -6.28 7.02
CA ARG A 66 1.03 -7.23 6.25
C ARG A 66 -0.45 -6.98 6.46
N GLY A 67 -1.25 -7.55 5.57
CA GLY A 67 -2.69 -7.50 5.69
C GLY A 67 -3.30 -8.79 5.18
N ASN A 68 -4.55 -9.02 5.57
CA ASN A 68 -5.28 -10.20 5.12
C ASN A 68 -5.83 -10.04 3.72
N SER A 69 -5.91 -8.81 3.25
CA SER A 69 -6.47 -8.50 1.95
C SER A 69 -5.88 -7.19 1.47
N LEU A 70 -6.06 -6.89 0.17
CA LEU A 70 -5.64 -5.62 -0.38
C LEU A 70 -6.32 -4.46 0.33
N ARG A 71 -7.63 -4.60 0.60
CA ARG A 71 -8.37 -3.54 1.30
C ARG A 71 -7.78 -3.24 2.67
N GLN A 72 -7.44 -4.27 3.44
CA GLN A 72 -6.84 -4.07 4.75
C GLN A 72 -5.47 -3.42 4.64
N ALA A 73 -4.68 -3.85 3.66
CA ALA A 73 -3.37 -3.25 3.42
C ALA A 73 -3.49 -1.77 3.10
N ILE A 74 -4.46 -1.40 2.25
CA ILE A 74 -4.68 0.01 1.91
C ILE A 74 -5.09 0.82 3.13
N ARG A 75 -5.94 0.27 3.98
CA ARG A 75 -6.34 0.95 5.22
C ARG A 75 -5.14 1.19 6.13
N SER A 76 -4.25 0.21 6.21
CA SER A 76 -3.05 0.33 7.02
C SER A 76 -2.16 1.46 6.50
N ILE A 77 -2.01 1.55 5.18
CA ILE A 77 -1.25 2.61 4.54
C ILE A 77 -1.85 3.97 4.83
N GLN A 78 -3.17 4.11 4.69
CA GLN A 78 -3.84 5.38 4.94
C GLN A 78 -3.72 5.80 6.40
N SER A 79 -3.76 4.85 7.32
CA SER A 79 -3.57 5.13 8.72
C SER A 79 -2.16 5.64 9.00
N HIS A 80 -1.16 5.03 8.38
CA HIS A 80 0.22 5.46 8.51
C HIS A 80 0.42 6.85 7.93
N ASP A 81 -0.16 7.11 6.75
CA ASP A 81 -0.07 8.43 6.12
C ASP A 81 -0.69 9.50 7.00
N ARG A 82 -1.83 9.20 7.61
CA ARG A 82 -2.49 10.14 8.49
C ARG A 82 -1.61 10.49 9.69
N TRP A 83 -0.95 9.48 10.24
CA TRP A 83 -0.01 9.69 11.33
C TRP A 83 1.16 10.58 10.89
N GLN A 84 1.68 10.35 9.69
CA GLN A 84 2.74 11.17 9.12
C GLN A 84 2.28 12.61 8.92
N MET A 85 1.08 12.79 8.38
CA MET A 85 0.55 14.13 8.10
C MET A 85 0.27 14.91 9.38
N ASN A 86 0.01 14.22 10.48
CA ASN A 86 -0.16 14.87 11.77
C ASN A 86 1.17 15.29 12.40
N GLY A 87 2.27 15.16 11.65
CA GLY A 87 3.58 15.61 12.09
C GLY A 87 4.27 14.68 13.04
N ARG A 88 3.74 13.49 13.23
CA ARG A 88 4.32 12.49 14.14
C ARG A 88 4.59 13.07 15.53
N LYS A 89 3.71 13.92 15.95
CA LYS A 89 3.85 14.53 17.25
C LYS A 89 3.54 13.58 18.37
N LYS A 90 4.21 13.78 19.43
CA LYS A 90 3.93 12.97 20.60
C LYS A 90 3.33 13.78 21.64
#